data_3c68ca448442bbc9461da34171df0e6c
#
_entry.id   3c68ca448442bbc9461da34171df0e6c
#
_cell.length_a   1.000
_cell.length_b   1.000
_cell.length_c   1.000
_cell.angle_alpha   90.00
_cell.angle_beta   90.00
_cell.angle_gamma   90.00
#
_symmetry.space_group_name_H-M   'P 1'
#
loop_
_entity.id
_entity.type
_entity.pdbx_description
1 polymer ?
#
loop_
_entity_poly.entity_id
_entity_poly.type
_entity_poly.pdbx_seq_one_letter_code
_entity_poly.pdbx_strand_id
1 'polypeptide(L)'
;MFIDSLVLGIDLGTSGVRVAVINKKKQILFTSSMQYPKGLEEWEDWIICCTKLLSEIPKGMKERIISCAVAGTSGTLLACKRNGEPLGKALPYSLSFPEY
;
A
#
# COMPACT_ATOMS: atom_id res chain seq x y z
N MET A 1 -15.99 -2.92 -28.47
CA MET A 1 -16.19 -1.84 -27.48
C MET A 1 -14.94 -1.71 -26.63
N PHE A 2 -14.45 -0.52 -26.47
CA PHE A 2 -13.31 -0.26 -25.61
C PHE A 2 -13.80 -0.06 -24.18
N ILE A 3 -13.21 -0.84 -23.26
CA ILE A 3 -13.44 -0.66 -21.85
C ILE A 3 -12.36 0.29 -21.35
N ASP A 4 -12.74 1.31 -20.61
CA ASP A 4 -11.79 2.28 -20.08
C ASP A 4 -10.78 1.60 -19.16
N SER A 5 -9.52 1.92 -19.40
CA SER A 5 -8.43 1.46 -18.53
C SER A 5 -8.47 2.20 -17.21
N LEU A 6 -8.13 1.47 -16.14
CA LEU A 6 -8.11 2.00 -14.78
C LEU A 6 -6.69 1.96 -14.22
N VAL A 7 -6.46 2.77 -13.21
CA VAL A 7 -5.20 2.83 -12.47
C VAL A 7 -5.48 2.58 -11.00
N LEU A 8 -4.63 1.78 -10.38
CA LEU A 8 -4.69 1.51 -8.95
C LEU A 8 -3.67 2.38 -8.23
N GLY A 9 -4.10 3.08 -7.18
CA GLY A 9 -3.22 3.77 -6.26
C GLY A 9 -3.20 3.06 -4.92
N ILE A 10 -2.02 2.90 -4.34
CA ILE A 10 -1.84 2.33 -3.00
C ILE A 10 -1.06 3.34 -2.18
N ASP A 11 -1.60 3.73 -1.03
CA ASP A 11 -0.96 4.63 -0.08
C ASP A 11 -0.66 3.85 1.20
N LEU A 12 0.63 3.61 1.43
CA LEU A 12 1.13 2.97 2.66
C LEU A 12 1.42 4.07 3.67
N GLY A 13 0.40 4.41 4.43
CA GLY A 13 0.50 5.49 5.40
C GLY A 13 1.11 5.07 6.73
N THR A 14 1.17 6.03 7.66
CA THR A 14 1.75 5.81 8.99
C THR A 14 0.89 4.86 9.84
N SER A 15 -0.42 4.93 9.71
CA SER A 15 -1.35 4.15 10.53
C SER A 15 -2.08 3.05 9.78
N GLY A 16 -1.97 3.00 8.48
CA GLY A 16 -2.67 2.02 7.68
C GLY A 16 -2.46 2.22 6.19
N VAL A 17 -3.24 1.50 5.42
CA VAL A 17 -3.16 1.47 3.95
C VAL A 17 -4.47 1.99 3.37
N ARG A 18 -4.38 2.73 2.27
CA ARG A 18 -5.53 3.13 1.46
C ARG A 18 -5.29 2.71 0.03
N VAL A 19 -6.33 2.20 -0.61
CA VAL A 19 -6.31 1.92 -2.04
C VAL A 19 -7.38 2.72 -2.74
N ALA A 20 -7.12 3.09 -3.99
CA ALA A 20 -8.09 3.79 -4.84
C ALA A 20 -7.96 3.29 -6.27
N VAL A 21 -9.09 3.17 -6.96
CA VAL A 21 -9.14 2.86 -8.37
C VAL A 21 -9.68 4.08 -9.09
N ILE A 22 -8.93 4.56 -10.09
CA ILE A 22 -9.17 5.83 -10.75
C ILE A 22 -9.27 5.60 -12.26
N ASN A 23 -10.20 6.29 -12.92
CA ASN A 23 -10.33 6.24 -14.37
C ASN A 23 -9.53 7.36 -15.05
N LYS A 24 -9.57 7.40 -16.39
CA LYS A 24 -8.85 8.40 -17.19
C LYS A 24 -9.34 9.82 -16.94
N LYS A 25 -10.56 9.99 -16.46
CA LYS A 25 -11.14 11.30 -16.15
C LYS A 25 -10.78 11.75 -14.72
N LYS A 26 -9.89 11.02 -14.05
CA LYS A 26 -9.46 11.30 -12.67
C LYS A 26 -10.58 11.15 -11.64
N GLN A 27 -11.59 10.37 -11.97
CA GLN A 27 -12.68 10.05 -11.05
C GLN A 27 -12.28 8.82 -10.22
N ILE A 28 -12.52 8.89 -8.93
CA ILE A 28 -12.30 7.76 -8.02
C ILE A 28 -13.51 6.86 -8.11
N LEU A 29 -13.31 5.65 -8.61
CA LEU A 29 -14.40 4.67 -8.77
C LEU A 29 -14.54 3.75 -7.57
N PHE A 30 -13.48 3.56 -6.82
CA PHE A 30 -13.44 2.70 -5.65
C PHE A 30 -12.36 3.18 -4.71
N THR A 31 -12.63 3.16 -3.43
CA THR A 31 -11.62 3.42 -2.41
C THR A 31 -11.93 2.60 -1.16
N SER A 32 -10.89 2.16 -0.48
CA SER A 32 -11.01 1.45 0.78
C SER A 32 -9.74 1.67 1.60
N SER A 33 -9.86 1.57 2.91
CA SER A 33 -8.72 1.75 3.80
C SER A 33 -8.79 0.78 4.96
N MET A 34 -7.63 0.51 5.57
CA MET A 34 -7.52 -0.38 6.70
C MET A 34 -6.36 0.07 7.58
N GLN A 35 -6.59 0.14 8.89
CA GLN A 35 -5.53 0.43 9.86
C GLN A 35 -4.68 -0.82 10.10
N TYR A 36 -3.39 -0.61 10.35
CA TYR A 36 -2.52 -1.72 10.74
C TYR A 36 -2.98 -2.30 12.07
N PRO A 37 -3.17 -3.62 12.15
CA PRO A 37 -3.57 -4.26 13.42
C PRO A 37 -2.58 -4.01 14.56
N LYS A 38 -1.29 -4.06 14.27
CA LYS A 38 -0.23 -3.89 15.27
C LYS A 38 0.54 -2.59 15.12
N GLY A 39 0.65 -2.07 13.90
CA GLY A 39 1.31 -0.80 13.64
C GLY A 39 2.32 -0.86 12.51
N LEU A 40 2.82 0.32 12.13
CA LEU A 40 3.72 0.50 11.01
C LEU A 40 4.99 -0.35 11.08
N GLU A 41 5.53 -0.58 12.27
CA GLU A 41 6.77 -1.32 12.48
C GLU A 41 6.66 -2.80 12.11
N GLU A 42 5.45 -3.35 12.16
CA GLU A 42 5.19 -4.75 11.82
C GLU A 42 4.91 -4.86 10.33
N TRP A 43 5.94 -5.17 9.56
CA TRP A 43 5.83 -5.22 8.09
C TRP A 43 4.78 -6.22 7.58
N GLU A 44 4.49 -7.28 8.37
CA GLU A 44 3.44 -8.23 8.03
C GLU A 44 2.09 -7.54 7.88
N ASP A 45 1.85 -6.49 8.67
CA ASP A 45 0.61 -5.73 8.60
C ASP A 45 0.46 -5.02 7.25
N TRP A 46 1.57 -4.60 6.63
CA TRP A 46 1.53 -3.99 5.30
C TRP A 46 0.96 -4.97 4.28
N ILE A 47 1.44 -6.22 4.33
CA ILE A 47 0.98 -7.27 3.41
C ILE A 47 -0.46 -7.65 3.71
N ILE A 48 -0.81 -7.82 4.99
CA ILE A 48 -2.17 -8.16 5.40
C ILE A 48 -3.16 -7.10 4.91
N CYS A 49 -2.87 -5.83 5.17
CA CYS A 49 -3.76 -4.74 4.77
C CYS A 49 -3.86 -4.62 3.25
N CYS A 50 -2.73 -4.64 2.54
CA CYS A 50 -2.75 -4.57 1.08
C CYS A 50 -3.53 -5.73 0.47
N THR A 51 -3.29 -6.95 0.92
CA THR A 51 -3.97 -8.13 0.40
C THR A 51 -5.48 -8.03 0.64
N LYS A 52 -5.87 -7.64 1.84
CA LYS A 52 -7.28 -7.47 2.19
C LYS A 52 -7.96 -6.44 1.31
N LEU A 53 -7.36 -5.25 1.19
CA LEU A 53 -7.94 -4.16 0.41
C LEU A 53 -8.01 -4.48 -1.07
N LEU A 54 -6.98 -5.10 -1.62
CA LEU A 54 -6.97 -5.52 -3.03
C LEU A 54 -8.06 -6.55 -3.30
N SER A 55 -8.33 -7.44 -2.33
CA SER A 55 -9.39 -8.44 -2.48
C SER A 55 -10.79 -7.82 -2.54
N GLU A 56 -10.96 -6.61 -2.01
CA GLU A 56 -12.24 -5.92 -1.99
C GLU A 56 -12.57 -5.20 -3.30
N ILE A 57 -11.58 -4.99 -4.16
CA ILE A 57 -11.80 -4.34 -5.45
C ILE A 57 -12.72 -5.22 -6.30
N PRO A 58 -13.82 -4.65 -6.85
CA PRO A 58 -14.71 -5.44 -7.71
C PRO A 58 -13.97 -6.07 -8.89
N LYS A 59 -14.31 -7.31 -9.20
CA LYS A 59 -13.64 -8.08 -10.26
C LYS A 59 -13.60 -7.35 -11.60
N GLY A 60 -14.71 -6.73 -11.98
CA GLY A 60 -14.79 -5.98 -13.23
C GLY A 60 -13.81 -4.81 -13.29
N MET A 61 -13.50 -4.18 -12.16
CA MET A 61 -12.49 -3.14 -12.10
C MET A 61 -11.09 -3.73 -12.13
N LYS A 62 -10.84 -4.84 -11.40
CA LYS A 62 -9.52 -5.49 -11.39
C LYS A 62 -9.05 -5.83 -12.79
N GLU A 63 -9.94 -6.34 -13.62
CA GLU A 63 -9.64 -6.73 -15.00
C GLU A 63 -9.26 -5.57 -15.89
N ARG A 64 -9.61 -4.35 -15.49
CA ARG A 64 -9.35 -3.12 -16.25
C ARG A 64 -8.15 -2.34 -15.75
N ILE A 65 -7.56 -2.73 -14.62
CA ILE A 65 -6.38 -2.05 -14.07
C ILE A 65 -5.16 -2.38 -14.91
N ILE A 66 -4.54 -1.35 -15.48
CA ILE A 66 -3.37 -1.50 -16.36
C ILE A 66 -2.07 -1.04 -15.72
N SER A 67 -2.14 -0.30 -14.62
CA SER A 67 -0.96 0.18 -13.93
C SER A 67 -1.26 0.46 -12.47
N CYS A 68 -0.21 0.53 -11.68
CA CYS A 68 -0.30 0.76 -10.24
C CYS A 68 0.77 1.76 -9.81
N ALA A 69 0.40 2.67 -8.94
CA ALA A 69 1.33 3.58 -8.29
C ALA A 69 1.26 3.37 -6.78
N VAL A 70 2.40 3.43 -6.13
CA VAL A 70 2.49 3.23 -4.68
C VAL A 70 3.16 4.46 -4.06
N ALA A 71 2.53 5.02 -3.04
CA ALA A 71 3.11 6.04 -2.19
C ALA A 71 3.36 5.43 -0.81
N GLY A 72 4.48 5.76 -0.19
CA GLY A 72 4.83 5.30 1.15
C GLY A 72 5.08 6.47 2.08
N THR A 73 5.25 6.16 3.37
CA THR A 73 5.65 7.17 4.35
C THR A 73 7.09 7.58 4.12
N SER A 74 7.36 8.87 4.27
CA SER A 74 8.72 9.39 4.16
C SER A 74 9.57 8.92 5.35
N GLY A 75 10.78 8.43 5.07
CA GLY A 75 11.74 8.07 6.12
C GLY A 75 11.47 6.74 6.83
N THR A 76 10.54 5.92 6.35
CA THR A 76 10.34 4.57 6.88
C THR A 76 11.21 3.59 6.11
N LEU A 77 12.00 2.79 6.82
CA LEU A 77 12.94 1.85 6.24
C LEU A 77 12.64 0.43 6.71
N LEU A 78 12.82 -0.53 5.82
CA LEU A 78 12.74 -1.94 6.15
C LEU A 78 14.00 -2.62 5.62
N ALA A 79 14.85 -3.09 6.53
CA ALA A 79 16.06 -3.82 6.15
C ALA A 79 15.70 -5.23 5.71
N CYS A 80 16.23 -5.64 4.56
CA CYS A 80 15.92 -6.95 3.98
C CYS A 80 17.21 -7.64 3.54
N LYS A 81 17.15 -8.97 3.49
CA LYS A 81 18.19 -9.77 2.83
C LYS A 81 18.13 -9.52 1.32
N ARG A 82 19.15 -9.98 0.61
CA ARG A 82 19.21 -9.83 -0.84
C ARG A 82 17.99 -10.41 -1.56
N ASN A 83 17.41 -11.47 -1.02
CA ASN A 83 16.21 -12.10 -1.60
C ASN A 83 14.90 -11.38 -1.25
N GLY A 84 14.97 -10.26 -0.53
CA GLY A 84 13.79 -9.49 -0.13
C GLY A 84 13.19 -9.89 1.21
N GLU A 85 13.74 -10.90 1.88
CA GLU A 85 13.24 -11.34 3.17
C GLU A 85 13.57 -10.31 4.25
N PRO A 86 12.57 -9.80 5.00
CA PRO A 86 12.82 -8.82 6.05
C PRO A 86 13.69 -9.37 7.19
N LEU A 87 14.58 -8.49 7.71
CA LEU A 87 15.47 -8.84 8.81
C LEU A 87 14.86 -8.54 10.18
N GLY A 88 13.80 -7.79 10.23
CA GLY A 88 13.17 -7.40 11.49
C GLY A 88 12.06 -6.42 11.27
N LYS A 89 11.80 -5.58 12.26
CA LYS A 89 10.74 -4.60 12.20
C LYS A 89 11.14 -3.42 11.32
N ALA A 90 10.14 -2.73 10.77
CA ALA A 90 10.36 -1.48 10.06
C ALA A 90 10.82 -0.39 11.02
N LEU A 91 11.64 0.54 10.49
CA LEU A 91 12.19 1.67 11.23
C LEU A 91 11.49 2.94 10.75
N PRO A 92 10.49 3.45 11.48
CA PRO A 92 9.79 4.67 11.07
C PRO A 92 10.66 5.91 11.30
N TYR A 93 10.34 6.98 10.58
CA TYR A 93 11.08 8.24 10.68
C TYR A 93 11.09 8.81 12.10
N SER A 94 10.08 8.51 12.90
CA SER A 94 9.96 8.98 14.27
C SER A 94 10.83 8.22 15.27
N LEU A 95 11.47 7.13 14.83
CA LEU A 95 12.34 6.35 15.70
C LEU A 95 13.59 7.14 16.04
N SER A 96 13.95 7.15 17.32
CA SER A 96 15.12 7.86 17.83
C SER A 96 16.33 6.92 17.95
N PHE A 97 17.50 7.42 17.51
CA PHE A 97 18.78 6.73 17.63
C PHE A 97 19.74 7.64 18.39
N PRO A 98 19.66 7.68 19.73
CA PRO A 98 20.43 8.66 20.49
C PRO A 98 21.96 8.50 20.41
N GLU A 99 22.44 7.36 19.90
CA GLU A 99 23.87 7.13 19.71
C GLU A 99 24.43 7.81 18.45
N TYR A 100 23.57 8.33 17.63
CA TYR A 100 23.94 9.02 16.37
C TYR A 100 23.61 10.53 16.49
#